data_293d7c56d5c01c470ad7b01c52411fe1
#
_entry.id   293d7c56d5c01c470ad7b01c52411fe1
#
_cell.length_a   1.000
_cell.length_b   1.000
_cell.length_c   1.000
_cell.angle_alpha   90.00
_cell.angle_beta   90.00
_cell.angle_gamma   90.00
#
_symmetry.space_group_name_H-M   'P 1'
#
loop_
_entity.id
_entity.type
_entity.pdbx_description
1 polymer ?
#
loop_
_entity_poly.entity_id
_entity_poly.type
_entity_poly.pdbx_seq_one_letter_code
_entity_poly.pdbx_strand_id
1 'polypeptide(L)'
;MILSDRDIHQFLKQGLLKIEPCIEEHIEPASVDLTLGCHYLKPQPSKSGVQKLSEPITYEEIVQDSVVIPAHAFILATTEEYLTLPAELTGFIEGRSSVGRAGLFIQNAGWVDPGFEGKITLELYNANDFPLEVSKGQRICQIVLAMTKTTPKVVYQGKYQGQNTTTGSRFFRDWMKDGGY
;
A
#
# COMPACT_ATOMS: atom_id res chain seq x y z
N MET A 1 -5.31 -19.45 -7.41
CA MET A 1 -5.29 -19.01 -8.83
C MET A 1 -5.39 -17.50 -8.85
N ILE A 2 -4.60 -16.84 -9.71
CA ILE A 2 -4.70 -15.39 -9.95
C ILE A 2 -6.03 -15.13 -10.68
N LEU A 3 -6.73 -14.07 -10.30
CA LEU A 3 -7.97 -13.65 -10.95
C LEU A 3 -7.67 -12.95 -12.28
N SER A 4 -8.46 -13.28 -13.30
CA SER A 4 -8.52 -12.51 -14.53
C SER A 4 -9.43 -11.28 -14.36
N ASP A 5 -9.42 -10.38 -15.34
CA ASP A 5 -10.36 -9.25 -15.43
C ASP A 5 -11.82 -9.69 -15.28
N ARG A 6 -12.19 -10.82 -15.89
CA ARG A 6 -13.55 -11.39 -15.79
C ARG A 6 -13.91 -11.79 -14.38
N ASP A 7 -12.98 -12.43 -13.68
CA ASP A 7 -13.18 -12.85 -12.30
C ASP A 7 -13.27 -11.61 -11.39
N ILE A 8 -12.40 -10.59 -11.61
CA ILE A 8 -12.41 -9.33 -10.88
C ILE A 8 -13.77 -8.64 -11.04
N HIS A 9 -14.26 -8.50 -12.27
CA HIS A 9 -15.59 -7.94 -12.52
C HIS A 9 -16.71 -8.72 -11.84
N GLN A 10 -16.62 -10.04 -11.82
CA GLN A 10 -17.61 -10.87 -11.14
C GLN A 10 -17.63 -10.62 -9.63
N PHE A 11 -16.47 -10.56 -8.98
CA PHE A 11 -16.37 -10.27 -7.55
C PHE A 11 -16.85 -8.86 -7.20
N LEU A 12 -16.52 -7.86 -8.00
CA LEU A 12 -17.00 -6.49 -7.86
C LEU A 12 -18.53 -6.41 -8.01
N LYS A 13 -19.08 -7.02 -9.05
CA LYS A 13 -20.53 -7.04 -9.31
C LYS A 13 -21.32 -7.73 -8.20
N GLN A 14 -20.75 -8.75 -7.58
CA GLN A 14 -21.35 -9.45 -6.45
C GLN A 14 -21.22 -8.71 -5.13
N GLY A 15 -20.42 -7.61 -5.09
CA GLY A 15 -20.14 -6.84 -3.88
C GLY A 15 -19.24 -7.59 -2.88
N LEU A 16 -18.61 -8.68 -3.31
CA LEU A 16 -17.68 -9.46 -2.49
C LEU A 16 -16.30 -8.79 -2.38
N LEU A 17 -15.80 -8.25 -3.49
CA LEU A 17 -14.64 -7.37 -3.55
C LEU A 17 -15.12 -5.94 -3.70
N LYS A 18 -14.53 -5.00 -2.95
CA LYS A 18 -14.74 -3.57 -3.19
C LYS A 18 -13.41 -2.87 -3.40
N ILE A 19 -13.40 -1.97 -4.36
CA ILE A 19 -12.31 -1.05 -4.69
C ILE A 19 -12.97 0.30 -4.92
N GLU A 20 -12.78 1.26 -4.03
CA GLU A 20 -13.51 2.53 -4.05
C GLU A 20 -12.55 3.74 -3.99
N PRO A 21 -12.50 4.59 -5.05
CA PRO A 21 -13.24 4.49 -6.31
C PRO A 21 -12.75 3.33 -7.20
N CYS A 22 -13.62 2.76 -8.02
CA CYS A 22 -13.25 1.78 -9.04
C CYS A 22 -13.43 2.40 -10.42
N ILE A 23 -12.34 2.50 -11.15
CA ILE A 23 -12.30 3.04 -12.53
C ILE A 23 -12.16 1.84 -13.47
N GLU A 24 -13.09 1.69 -14.41
CA GLU A 24 -13.16 0.55 -15.33
C GLU A 24 -11.86 0.37 -16.13
N GLU A 25 -11.28 1.47 -16.60
CA GLU A 25 -10.05 1.50 -17.40
C GLU A 25 -8.79 1.14 -16.57
N HIS A 26 -8.92 0.99 -15.26
CA HIS A 26 -7.85 0.54 -14.39
C HIS A 26 -7.83 -0.98 -14.18
N ILE A 27 -8.88 -1.68 -14.65
CA ILE A 27 -8.92 -3.15 -14.59
C ILE A 27 -8.13 -3.70 -15.77
N GLU A 28 -6.99 -4.29 -15.46
CA GLU A 28 -6.05 -4.89 -16.39
C GLU A 28 -6.30 -6.42 -16.49
N PRO A 29 -5.74 -7.15 -17.45
CA PRO A 29 -6.05 -8.59 -17.66
C PRO A 29 -5.93 -9.50 -16.44
N ALA A 30 -5.09 -9.15 -15.45
CA ALA A 30 -4.88 -9.95 -14.23
C ALA A 30 -4.53 -9.10 -12.99
N SER A 31 -4.89 -7.82 -13.00
CA SER A 31 -4.63 -6.89 -11.88
C SER A 31 -5.58 -5.69 -11.97
N VAL A 32 -5.55 -4.85 -10.94
CA VAL A 32 -6.19 -3.53 -10.96
C VAL A 32 -5.13 -2.49 -10.63
N ASP A 33 -4.98 -1.49 -11.49
CA ASP A 33 -4.12 -0.34 -11.21
C ASP A 33 -4.72 0.51 -10.09
N LEU A 34 -3.87 0.91 -9.15
CA LEU A 34 -4.24 1.79 -8.04
C LEU A 34 -3.54 3.14 -8.20
N THR A 35 -4.21 4.19 -7.76
CA THR A 35 -3.76 5.57 -7.90
C THR A 35 -3.20 6.13 -6.60
N LEU A 36 -2.29 7.09 -6.75
CA LEU A 36 -1.68 7.79 -5.63
C LEU A 36 -2.68 8.76 -5.00
N GLY A 37 -2.80 8.72 -3.68
CA GLY A 37 -3.54 9.69 -2.88
C GLY A 37 -2.73 10.96 -2.60
N CYS A 38 -3.24 11.83 -1.73
CA CYS A 38 -2.63 13.13 -1.40
C CYS A 38 -2.01 13.20 0.00
N HIS A 39 -1.93 12.09 0.71
CA HIS A 39 -1.42 12.03 2.09
C HIS A 39 -0.09 11.29 2.13
N TYR A 40 0.94 11.93 2.68
CA TYR A 40 2.30 11.41 2.74
C TYR A 40 2.87 11.52 4.15
N LEU A 41 3.77 10.60 4.49
CA LEU A 41 4.54 10.64 5.73
C LEU A 41 6.04 10.54 5.42
N LYS A 42 6.80 11.53 5.87
CA LYS A 42 8.25 11.56 5.73
C LYS A 42 8.88 11.21 7.07
N PRO A 43 9.64 10.11 7.17
CA PRO A 43 10.31 9.74 8.41
C PRO A 43 11.26 10.86 8.86
N GLN A 44 11.22 11.17 10.16
CA GLN A 44 12.11 12.14 10.76
C GLN A 44 13.21 11.43 11.55
N PRO A 45 14.44 11.97 11.56
CA PRO A 45 15.53 11.37 12.32
C PRO A 45 15.22 11.40 13.82
N SER A 46 15.63 10.35 14.52
CA SER A 46 15.59 10.32 15.98
C SER A 46 16.52 11.39 16.57
N LYS A 47 16.17 11.94 17.73
CA LYS A 47 17.01 12.89 18.47
C LYS A 47 18.40 12.31 18.83
N SER A 48 18.51 11.01 18.98
CA SER A 48 19.78 10.30 19.24
C SER A 48 20.65 10.07 18.00
N GLY A 49 20.13 10.41 16.79
CA GLY A 49 20.78 10.10 15.50
C GLY A 49 20.62 8.66 15.04
N VAL A 50 20.11 7.75 15.91
CA VAL A 50 19.86 6.36 15.59
C VAL A 50 18.40 6.04 15.93
N GLN A 51 17.62 5.61 14.94
CA GLN A 51 16.25 5.15 15.14
C GLN A 51 16.24 3.64 15.44
N LYS A 52 15.70 3.25 16.59
CA LYS A 52 15.46 1.85 16.89
C LYS A 52 14.08 1.45 16.37
N LEU A 53 13.97 0.28 15.72
CA LEU A 53 12.69 -0.25 15.25
C LEU A 53 11.72 -0.60 16.39
N SER A 54 12.26 -0.87 17.58
CA SER A 54 11.47 -1.09 18.81
C SER A 54 10.82 0.18 19.38
N GLU A 55 11.15 1.34 18.84
CA GLU A 55 10.60 2.64 19.24
C GLU A 55 9.72 3.24 18.14
N PRO A 56 8.67 4.02 18.51
CA PRO A 56 7.86 4.73 17.50
C PRO A 56 8.71 5.65 16.62
N ILE A 57 8.46 5.59 15.32
CA ILE A 57 9.07 6.52 14.35
C ILE A 57 8.22 7.79 14.30
N THR A 58 8.87 8.95 14.36
CA THR A 58 8.23 10.25 14.13
C THR A 58 8.17 10.53 12.64
N TYR A 59 7.05 11.09 12.18
CA TYR A 59 6.85 11.45 10.78
C TYR A 59 6.44 12.92 10.67
N GLU A 60 6.92 13.56 9.63
CA GLU A 60 6.34 14.79 9.09
C GLU A 60 5.18 14.41 8.18
N GLU A 61 3.99 14.93 8.49
CA GLU A 61 2.77 14.70 7.71
C GLU A 61 2.65 15.77 6.63
N ILE A 62 2.39 15.34 5.39
CA ILE A 62 2.25 16.21 4.23
C ILE A 62 0.93 15.86 3.55
N VAL A 63 0.05 16.85 3.35
CA VAL A 63 -1.22 16.71 2.64
C VAL A 63 -1.21 17.68 1.47
N GLN A 64 -0.91 17.16 0.28
CA GLN A 64 -0.76 17.96 -0.96
C GLN A 64 -1.10 17.10 -2.17
N ASP A 65 -1.54 17.73 -3.26
CA ASP A 65 -1.83 17.03 -4.50
C ASP A 65 -0.56 16.55 -5.25
N SER A 66 0.60 17.12 -4.93
CA SER A 66 1.89 16.62 -5.42
C SER A 66 2.97 16.71 -4.35
N VAL A 67 3.96 15.84 -4.43
CA VAL A 67 5.12 15.85 -3.55
C VAL A 67 6.40 15.59 -4.34
N VAL A 68 7.46 16.31 -4.00
CA VAL A 68 8.80 16.09 -4.54
C VAL A 68 9.56 15.15 -3.62
N ILE A 69 9.99 14.01 -4.15
CA ILE A 69 10.82 13.02 -3.46
C ILE A 69 12.28 13.33 -3.84
N PRO A 70 13.12 13.81 -2.92
CA PRO A 70 14.53 14.06 -3.21
C PRO A 70 15.27 12.82 -3.71
N ALA A 71 16.44 13.02 -4.30
CA ALA A 71 17.34 11.92 -4.67
C ALA A 71 17.61 11.02 -3.45
N HIS A 72 17.53 9.70 -3.64
CA HIS A 72 17.77 8.68 -2.62
C HIS A 72 16.92 8.80 -1.35
N ALA A 73 15.76 9.49 -1.44
CA ALA A 73 14.85 9.65 -0.32
C ALA A 73 13.72 8.64 -0.32
N PHE A 74 13.23 8.35 0.88
CA PHE A 74 12.12 7.47 1.17
C PHE A 74 10.97 8.25 1.78
N ILE A 75 9.75 7.99 1.31
CA ILE A 75 8.51 8.49 1.91
C ILE A 75 7.46 7.38 1.93
N LEU A 76 6.50 7.50 2.84
CA LEU A 76 5.27 6.73 2.79
C LEU A 76 4.19 7.54 2.08
N ALA A 77 3.37 6.87 1.30
CA ALA A 77 2.22 7.42 0.60
C ALA A 77 1.00 6.52 0.79
N THR A 78 -0.15 6.91 0.29
CA THR A 78 -1.36 6.07 0.32
C THR A 78 -1.96 5.95 -1.07
N THR A 79 -2.73 4.89 -1.31
CA THR A 79 -3.61 4.79 -2.46
C THR A 79 -4.83 5.71 -2.29
N GLU A 80 -5.43 6.14 -3.40
CA GLU A 80 -6.74 6.80 -3.35
C GLU A 80 -7.84 5.77 -3.06
N GLU A 81 -7.67 4.56 -3.57
CA GLU A 81 -8.64 3.49 -3.45
C GLU A 81 -8.66 2.90 -2.04
N TYR A 82 -9.88 2.71 -1.54
CA TYR A 82 -10.17 1.91 -0.36
C TYR A 82 -10.54 0.50 -0.81
N LEU A 83 -9.88 -0.50 -0.27
CA LEU A 83 -10.07 -1.90 -0.62
C LEU A 83 -10.87 -2.62 0.47
N THR A 84 -11.74 -3.56 0.06
CA THR A 84 -12.35 -4.55 0.95
C THR A 84 -12.20 -5.91 0.30
N LEU A 85 -11.35 -6.76 0.85
CA LEU A 85 -11.10 -8.11 0.37
C LEU A 85 -11.99 -9.12 1.11
N PRO A 86 -12.65 -10.04 0.39
CA PRO A 86 -13.38 -11.13 1.03
C PRO A 86 -12.40 -12.17 1.63
N ALA A 87 -12.96 -13.10 2.40
CA ALA A 87 -12.18 -14.10 3.11
C ALA A 87 -11.42 -15.10 2.21
N GLU A 88 -11.83 -15.24 0.96
CA GLU A 88 -11.25 -16.16 -0.02
C GLU A 88 -10.19 -15.54 -0.93
N LEU A 89 -10.01 -14.21 -0.87
CA LEU A 89 -9.02 -13.50 -1.70
C LEU A 89 -7.86 -12.96 -0.86
N THR A 90 -6.67 -13.10 -1.43
CA THR A 90 -5.48 -12.36 -1.01
C THR A 90 -5.01 -11.47 -2.16
N GLY A 91 -4.31 -10.38 -1.84
CA GLY A 91 -3.76 -9.47 -2.82
C GLY A 91 -2.25 -9.30 -2.71
N PHE A 92 -1.62 -8.92 -3.81
CA PHE A 92 -0.22 -8.55 -3.91
C PHE A 92 -0.14 -7.17 -4.52
N ILE A 93 0.46 -6.23 -3.82
CA ILE A 93 0.71 -4.91 -4.37
C ILE A 93 2.04 -4.95 -5.10
N GLU A 94 2.04 -4.58 -6.35
CA GLU A 94 3.21 -4.55 -7.22
C GLU A 94 3.39 -3.16 -7.83
N GLY A 95 4.63 -2.70 -7.96
CA GLY A 95 4.92 -1.46 -8.68
C GLY A 95 4.64 -1.60 -10.17
N ARG A 96 4.13 -0.54 -10.80
CA ARG A 96 4.01 -0.53 -12.27
C ARG A 96 5.37 -0.43 -12.92
N SER A 97 5.62 -1.23 -13.94
CA SER A 97 6.92 -1.30 -14.63
C SER A 97 7.37 0.06 -15.20
N SER A 98 6.43 0.88 -15.68
CA SER A 98 6.73 2.23 -16.17
C SER A 98 7.23 3.16 -15.08
N VAL A 99 6.70 3.03 -13.86
CA VAL A 99 7.13 3.79 -12.67
C VAL A 99 8.51 3.32 -12.21
N GLY A 100 8.72 2.02 -12.14
CA GLY A 100 10.03 1.44 -11.80
C GLY A 100 11.14 1.83 -12.79
N ARG A 101 10.82 1.89 -14.09
CA ARG A 101 11.76 2.35 -15.13
C ARG A 101 12.10 3.83 -15.03
N ALA A 102 11.25 4.65 -14.39
CA ALA A 102 11.55 6.03 -14.06
C ALA A 102 12.42 6.18 -12.79
N GLY A 103 12.82 5.07 -12.16
CA GLY A 103 13.65 5.06 -10.96
C GLY A 103 12.88 5.28 -9.66
N LEU A 104 11.55 5.24 -9.68
CA LEU A 104 10.74 5.24 -8.48
C LEU A 104 10.37 3.81 -8.10
N PHE A 105 10.92 3.32 -6.99
CA PHE A 105 10.63 1.99 -6.49
C PHE A 105 9.50 2.05 -5.47
N ILE A 106 8.56 1.13 -5.63
CA ILE A 106 7.53 0.87 -4.65
C ILE A 106 7.99 -0.38 -3.92
N GLN A 107 8.56 -0.19 -2.73
CA GLN A 107 8.99 -1.27 -1.88
C GLN A 107 7.78 -1.71 -1.07
N ASN A 108 7.44 -2.97 -1.17
CA ASN A 108 6.24 -3.43 -0.52
C ASN A 108 6.53 -4.52 0.47
N ALA A 109 6.06 -4.34 1.68
CA ALA A 109 5.48 -5.45 2.39
C ALA A 109 4.06 -5.71 1.81
N GLY A 110 3.98 -5.87 0.48
CA GLY A 110 2.78 -5.75 -0.36
C GLY A 110 1.77 -6.89 -0.28
N TRP A 111 1.80 -7.66 0.79
CA TRP A 111 0.83 -8.72 1.03
C TRP A 111 -0.44 -8.15 1.64
N VAL A 112 -1.57 -8.36 0.98
CA VAL A 112 -2.90 -7.97 1.45
C VAL A 112 -3.66 -9.24 1.83
N ASP A 113 -3.81 -9.45 3.12
CA ASP A 113 -4.45 -10.66 3.65
C ASP A 113 -5.96 -10.70 3.37
N PRO A 114 -6.55 -11.90 3.33
CA PRO A 114 -8.00 -12.07 3.28
C PRO A 114 -8.71 -11.33 4.41
N GLY A 115 -9.78 -10.60 4.07
CA GLY A 115 -10.55 -9.79 5.02
C GLY A 115 -9.92 -8.43 5.35
N PHE A 116 -8.85 -8.03 4.67
CA PHE A 116 -8.32 -6.67 4.81
C PHE A 116 -9.32 -5.63 4.30
N GLU A 117 -9.42 -4.55 5.05
CA GLU A 117 -10.14 -3.33 4.68
C GLU A 117 -9.26 -2.12 4.91
N GLY A 118 -9.20 -1.21 3.94
CA GLY A 118 -8.41 0.01 4.06
C GLY A 118 -7.79 0.49 2.77
N LYS A 119 -7.22 1.69 2.81
CA LYS A 119 -6.29 2.19 1.79
C LYS A 119 -4.93 1.52 1.99
N ILE A 120 -4.16 1.36 0.91
CA ILE A 120 -2.82 0.77 1.00
C ILE A 120 -1.81 1.87 1.29
N THR A 121 -0.97 1.66 2.30
CA THR A 121 0.23 2.49 2.48
C THR A 121 1.34 1.96 1.57
N LEU A 122 1.90 2.85 0.76
CA LEU A 122 2.96 2.58 -0.19
C LEU A 122 4.30 3.09 0.36
N GLU A 123 5.35 2.32 0.16
CA GLU A 123 6.73 2.64 0.52
C GLU A 123 7.45 3.09 -0.75
N LEU A 124 7.62 4.42 -0.93
CA LEU A 124 8.19 5.00 -2.14
C LEU A 124 9.67 5.36 -1.91
N TYR A 125 10.55 4.88 -2.79
CA TYR A 125 11.96 5.20 -2.79
C TYR A 125 12.41 5.72 -4.15
N ASN A 126 12.95 6.95 -4.18
CA ASN A 126 13.55 7.52 -5.37
C ASN A 126 15.02 7.05 -5.49
N ALA A 127 15.29 6.18 -6.46
CA ALA A 127 16.61 5.63 -6.69
C ALA A 127 17.50 6.49 -7.63
N ASN A 128 16.97 7.61 -8.13
CA ASN A 128 17.72 8.52 -9.01
C ASN A 128 18.62 9.48 -8.22
N ASP A 129 19.61 10.04 -8.91
CA ASP A 129 20.46 11.13 -8.42
C ASP A 129 19.80 12.52 -8.52
N PHE A 130 18.53 12.59 -8.93
CA PHE A 130 17.72 13.80 -9.07
C PHE A 130 16.35 13.63 -8.40
N PRO A 131 15.70 14.72 -7.99
CA PRO A 131 14.38 14.64 -7.39
C PRO A 131 13.32 14.23 -8.40
N LEU A 132 12.30 13.49 -7.95
CA LEU A 132 11.10 13.13 -8.68
C LEU A 132 9.87 13.79 -8.06
N GLU A 133 9.00 14.32 -8.87
CA GLU A 133 7.67 14.77 -8.46
C GLU A 133 6.65 13.67 -8.79
N VAL A 134 5.79 13.37 -7.81
CA VAL A 134 4.64 12.47 -7.97
C VAL A 134 3.37 13.20 -7.57
N SER A 135 2.26 12.92 -8.27
CA SER A 135 1.01 13.63 -8.08
C SER A 135 -0.15 12.68 -7.82
N LYS A 136 -1.10 13.15 -7.02
CA LYS A 136 -2.38 12.49 -6.78
C LYS A 136 -3.04 12.05 -8.10
N GLY A 137 -3.66 10.89 -8.10
CA GLY A 137 -4.36 10.32 -9.25
C GLY A 137 -3.45 9.64 -10.28
N GLN A 138 -2.12 9.74 -10.15
CA GLN A 138 -1.23 8.93 -11.01
C GLN A 138 -1.37 7.45 -10.67
N ARG A 139 -1.54 6.59 -11.68
CA ARG A 139 -1.49 5.13 -11.52
C ARG A 139 -0.09 4.72 -11.11
N ILE A 140 0.09 4.40 -9.83
CA ILE A 140 1.40 4.22 -9.21
C ILE A 140 1.76 2.75 -9.02
N CYS A 141 0.80 1.93 -8.63
CA CYS A 141 0.97 0.51 -8.39
C CYS A 141 -0.22 -0.28 -8.94
N GLN A 142 -0.20 -1.57 -8.76
CA GLN A 142 -1.28 -2.47 -9.14
C GLN A 142 -1.50 -3.52 -8.05
N ILE A 143 -2.74 -3.95 -7.88
CA ILE A 143 -3.05 -5.10 -7.04
C ILE A 143 -3.34 -6.32 -7.91
N VAL A 144 -2.60 -7.40 -7.67
CA VAL A 144 -2.86 -8.74 -8.21
C VAL A 144 -3.67 -9.49 -7.17
N LEU A 145 -4.82 -10.05 -7.56
CA LEU A 145 -5.71 -10.77 -6.66
C LEU A 145 -5.61 -12.27 -6.92
N ALA A 146 -5.59 -13.06 -5.86
CA ALA A 146 -5.53 -14.50 -5.95
C ALA A 146 -6.49 -15.17 -4.97
N MET A 147 -7.11 -16.26 -5.40
CA MET A 147 -7.89 -17.12 -4.50
C MET A 147 -6.97 -17.93 -3.61
N THR A 148 -7.27 -17.95 -2.31
CA THR A 148 -6.69 -18.92 -1.38
C THR A 148 -7.24 -20.32 -1.70
N LYS A 149 -6.44 -21.37 -1.51
CA LYS A 149 -6.89 -22.75 -1.79
C LYS A 149 -8.08 -23.15 -0.93
N THR A 150 -8.12 -22.68 0.30
CA THR A 150 -9.22 -22.87 1.25
C THR A 150 -9.39 -21.55 2.01
N THR A 151 -10.62 -21.19 2.37
CA THR A 151 -10.88 -20.02 3.20
C THR A 151 -10.12 -20.11 4.53
N PRO A 152 -9.37 -19.10 4.92
CA PRO A 152 -8.63 -19.09 6.18
C PRO A 152 -9.59 -19.21 7.37
N LYS A 153 -9.14 -19.86 8.43
CA LYS A 153 -9.93 -20.00 9.67
C LYS A 153 -10.22 -18.65 10.34
N VAL A 154 -9.30 -17.69 10.21
CA VAL A 154 -9.42 -16.33 10.74
C VAL A 154 -8.98 -15.37 9.66
N VAL A 155 -9.79 -14.36 9.38
CA VAL A 155 -9.45 -13.26 8.47
C VAL A 155 -8.59 -12.22 9.16
N TYR A 156 -7.98 -11.33 8.38
CA TYR A 156 -7.09 -10.28 8.89
C TYR A 156 -7.79 -9.38 9.91
N GLN A 157 -7.15 -9.24 11.08
CA GLN A 157 -7.54 -8.34 12.17
C GLN A 157 -6.31 -7.63 12.72
N GLY A 158 -5.34 -7.36 11.86
CA GLY A 158 -4.06 -6.82 12.23
C GLY A 158 -4.08 -5.31 12.49
N LYS A 159 -2.91 -4.80 12.85
CA LYS A 159 -2.70 -3.41 13.27
C LYS A 159 -2.94 -2.33 12.21
N TYR A 160 -3.12 -2.73 10.94
CA TYR A 160 -3.39 -1.84 9.82
C TYR A 160 -4.81 -1.94 9.27
N GLN A 161 -5.69 -2.70 9.94
CA GLN A 161 -7.09 -2.81 9.55
C GLN A 161 -7.81 -1.46 9.65
N GLY A 162 -8.58 -1.10 8.63
CA GLY A 162 -9.38 0.12 8.59
C GLY A 162 -8.57 1.41 8.36
N GLN A 163 -7.33 1.34 7.87
CA GLN A 163 -6.55 2.55 7.62
C GLN A 163 -7.13 3.35 6.44
N ASN A 164 -7.29 4.67 6.65
CA ASN A 164 -7.90 5.60 5.68
C ASN A 164 -6.90 6.61 5.09
N THR A 165 -5.72 6.70 5.70
CA THR A 165 -4.62 7.58 5.27
C THR A 165 -3.32 6.79 5.32
N THR A 166 -2.22 7.40 4.90
CA THR A 166 -0.89 6.83 5.05
C THR A 166 -0.64 6.52 6.53
N THR A 167 -0.31 5.29 6.81
CA THR A 167 -0.07 4.83 8.18
C THR A 167 1.41 4.53 8.39
N GLY A 168 2.02 5.16 9.38
CA GLY A 168 3.41 4.91 9.77
C GLY A 168 3.62 3.52 10.36
N SER A 169 4.88 3.12 10.50
CA SER A 169 5.25 1.82 11.07
C SER A 169 4.70 1.66 12.50
N ARG A 170 4.07 0.52 12.72
CA ARG A 170 3.59 0.06 14.04
C ARG A 170 4.39 -1.16 14.53
N PHE A 171 5.60 -1.36 14.03
CA PHE A 171 6.47 -2.49 14.38
C PHE A 171 6.77 -2.54 15.90
N PHE A 172 6.93 -1.38 16.55
CA PHE A 172 7.16 -1.28 17.99
C PHE A 172 6.07 -1.98 18.83
N ARG A 173 4.83 -2.11 18.31
CA ARG A 173 3.73 -2.82 19.00
C ARG A 173 3.96 -4.33 19.04
N ASP A 174 4.59 -4.90 18.02
CA ASP A 174 4.92 -6.33 17.96
C ASP A 174 6.01 -6.62 18.99
N TRP A 175 7.04 -5.78 19.03
CA TRP A 175 8.11 -5.88 20.01
C TRP A 175 7.61 -5.85 21.46
N MET A 176 6.65 -4.97 21.77
CA MET A 176 6.05 -4.90 23.11
C MET A 176 5.23 -6.15 23.47
N LYS A 177 4.56 -6.78 22.48
CA LYS A 177 3.78 -8.00 22.72
C LYS A 177 4.65 -9.22 22.93
N ASP A 178 5.78 -9.30 22.26
CA ASP A 178 6.72 -10.42 22.31
C ASP A 178 7.66 -10.35 23.54
N GLY A 179 7.38 -9.43 24.47
CA GLY A 179 8.13 -9.30 25.73
C GLY A 179 9.52 -8.72 25.52
N GLY A 180 9.62 -7.62 24.72
CA GLY A 180 10.89 -6.97 24.37
C GLY A 180 11.84 -6.82 25.56
N TYR A 181 12.97 -7.50 25.48
CA TYR A 181 14.07 -7.48 26.43
C TYR A 181 15.05 -6.33 26.12
#